data_df3f4529860e9549eecddfa247217124
#
_entry.id   df3f4529860e9549eecddfa247217124
#
_cell.length_a   1.000
_cell.length_b   1.000
_cell.length_c   1.000
_cell.angle_alpha   90.00
_cell.angle_beta   90.00
_cell.angle_gamma   90.00
#
_symmetry.space_group_name_H-M   'P 1'
#
loop_
_entity.id
_entity.type
_entity.pdbx_description
1 polymer ?
#
loop_
_entity_poly.entity_id
_entity_poly.type
_entity_poly.pdbx_seq_one_letter_code
_entity_poly.pdbx_strand_id
1 'polypeptide(L)'
;MGSLRPARMNEEELSPDEATRYRGIAARANYLAADRPDIMHAVKELCRGMAKPTRAYWHKLKRLGRYLVDNHRTVTRYYWQRHESEVTGYSDSDWAGCRVAGKSTSGGVIRMGSHFLNFWSRTQNHVTLSSAEAELIALVKCSAELL
;
A
#
# COMPACT_ATOMS: atom_id res chain seq x y z
N MET A 1 1.95 32.56 -18.96
CA MET A 1 2.65 31.33 -18.58
C MET A 1 1.62 30.27 -18.26
N GLY A 2 1.34 29.37 -19.22
CA GLY A 2 0.32 28.36 -19.10
C GLY A 2 0.81 27.22 -18.23
N SER A 3 0.14 26.99 -17.10
CA SER A 3 0.30 25.81 -16.26
C SER A 3 -0.07 24.57 -17.08
N LEU A 4 0.90 23.79 -17.48
CA LEU A 4 0.69 22.44 -18.02
C LEU A 4 0.10 21.58 -16.90
N ARG A 5 -1.21 21.42 -16.90
CA ARG A 5 -1.87 20.37 -16.10
C ARG A 5 -1.30 19.03 -16.58
N PRO A 6 -0.81 18.17 -15.66
CA PRO A 6 -0.44 16.83 -16.05
C PRO A 6 -1.64 16.19 -16.74
N ALA A 7 -1.38 15.54 -17.90
CA ALA A 7 -2.39 14.87 -18.70
C ALA A 7 -3.36 14.09 -17.82
N ARG A 8 -4.66 14.34 -17.97
CA ARG A 8 -5.71 13.58 -17.29
C ARG A 8 -5.44 12.12 -17.60
N MET A 9 -4.96 11.39 -16.61
CA MET A 9 -4.82 9.94 -16.73
C MET A 9 -6.21 9.42 -17.07
N ASN A 10 -6.30 8.66 -18.14
CA ASN A 10 -7.51 8.19 -18.81
C ASN A 10 -8.57 7.78 -17.78
N GLU A 11 -9.52 8.67 -17.49
CA GLU A 11 -10.62 8.47 -16.52
C GLU A 11 -11.73 7.59 -17.13
N GLU A 12 -11.48 7.04 -18.33
CA GLU A 12 -12.41 6.16 -19.00
C GLU A 12 -12.72 4.93 -18.12
N GLU A 13 -13.99 4.75 -17.82
CA GLU A 13 -14.46 3.61 -17.05
C GLU A 13 -14.30 2.30 -17.85
N LEU A 14 -14.01 1.23 -17.14
CA LEU A 14 -13.96 -0.09 -17.74
C LEU A 14 -15.38 -0.58 -18.07
N SER A 15 -15.50 -1.43 -19.11
CA SER A 15 -16.74 -2.14 -19.36
C SER A 15 -17.14 -3.01 -18.16
N PRO A 16 -18.43 -3.39 -18.02
CA PRO A 16 -18.88 -4.22 -16.89
C PRO A 16 -18.08 -5.52 -16.73
N ASP A 17 -17.73 -6.18 -17.83
CA ASP A 17 -16.96 -7.43 -17.81
C ASP A 17 -15.50 -7.18 -17.40
N GLU A 18 -14.87 -6.14 -17.93
CA GLU A 18 -13.52 -5.74 -17.55
C GLU A 18 -13.46 -5.31 -16.07
N ALA A 19 -14.48 -4.58 -15.60
CA ALA A 19 -14.59 -4.16 -14.21
C ALA A 19 -14.72 -5.37 -13.27
N THR A 20 -15.50 -6.38 -13.66
CA THR A 20 -15.62 -7.64 -12.90
C THR A 20 -14.30 -8.38 -12.84
N ARG A 21 -13.60 -8.51 -13.98
CA ARG A 21 -12.26 -9.11 -14.04
C ARG A 21 -11.25 -8.34 -13.18
N TYR A 22 -11.28 -7.00 -13.27
CA TYR A 22 -10.41 -6.14 -12.46
C TYR A 22 -10.59 -6.41 -10.97
N ARG A 23 -11.83 -6.37 -10.48
CA ARG A 23 -12.15 -6.62 -9.07
C ARG A 23 -11.69 -7.99 -8.61
N GLY A 24 -11.93 -9.04 -9.42
CA GLY A 24 -11.50 -10.39 -9.11
C GLY A 24 -9.98 -10.53 -8.99
N ILE A 25 -9.21 -9.89 -9.88
CA ILE A 25 -7.75 -9.93 -9.83
C ILE A 25 -7.23 -9.07 -8.66
N ALA A 26 -7.79 -7.87 -8.45
CA ALA A 26 -7.40 -7.01 -7.33
C ALA A 26 -7.66 -7.67 -5.96
N ALA A 27 -8.78 -8.38 -5.81
CA ALA A 27 -9.07 -9.14 -4.60
C ALA A 27 -8.07 -10.26 -4.34
N ARG A 28 -7.67 -11.02 -5.38
CA ARG A 28 -6.62 -12.04 -5.27
C ARG A 28 -5.27 -11.44 -4.92
N ALA A 29 -4.93 -10.30 -5.54
CA ALA A 29 -3.70 -9.58 -5.21
C ALA A 29 -3.71 -9.08 -3.76
N ASN A 30 -4.86 -8.64 -3.24
CA ASN A 30 -5.01 -8.22 -1.86
C ASN A 30 -4.78 -9.38 -0.87
N TYR A 31 -5.28 -10.57 -1.19
CA TYR A 31 -4.99 -11.77 -0.41
C TYR A 31 -3.49 -12.11 -0.42
N LEU A 32 -2.87 -12.05 -1.61
CA LEU A 32 -1.43 -12.31 -1.76
C LEU A 32 -0.57 -11.29 -0.99
N ALA A 33 -1.01 -10.05 -0.89
CA ALA A 33 -0.26 -8.96 -0.26
C ALA A 33 -0.08 -9.17 1.26
N ALA A 34 -0.86 -10.05 1.90
CA ALA A 34 -0.68 -10.39 3.31
C ALA A 34 0.69 -11.02 3.58
N ASP A 35 1.21 -11.82 2.62
CA ASP A 35 2.50 -12.49 2.71
C ASP A 35 3.60 -11.82 1.86
N ARG A 36 3.27 -10.71 1.19
CA ARG A 36 4.12 -10.03 0.21
C ARG A 36 4.23 -8.54 0.52
N PRO A 37 5.10 -8.14 1.46
CA PRO A 37 5.28 -6.72 1.82
C PRO A 37 5.70 -5.85 0.63
N ASP A 38 6.43 -6.41 -0.33
CA ASP A 38 6.91 -5.75 -1.54
C ASP A 38 5.78 -5.25 -2.47
N ILE A 39 4.63 -5.89 -2.47
CA ILE A 39 3.47 -5.48 -3.29
C ILE A 39 2.36 -4.78 -2.50
N MET A 40 2.44 -4.74 -1.19
CA MET A 40 1.35 -4.28 -0.32
C MET A 40 0.86 -2.88 -0.68
N HIS A 41 1.78 -1.91 -0.87
CA HIS A 41 1.41 -0.55 -1.25
C HIS A 41 0.73 -0.50 -2.62
N ALA A 42 1.28 -1.21 -3.61
CA ALA A 42 0.72 -1.25 -4.95
C ALA A 42 -0.69 -1.85 -4.95
N VAL A 43 -0.90 -2.92 -4.19
CA VAL A 43 -2.20 -3.57 -4.04
C VAL A 43 -3.20 -2.68 -3.33
N LYS A 44 -2.79 -1.98 -2.25
CA LYS A 44 -3.63 -0.98 -1.58
C LYS A 44 -4.15 0.06 -2.59
N GLU A 45 -3.26 0.57 -3.46
CA GLU A 45 -3.65 1.53 -4.49
C GLU A 45 -4.62 0.92 -5.54
N LEU A 46 -4.46 -0.35 -5.90
CA LEU A 46 -5.42 -1.04 -6.77
C LEU A 46 -6.79 -1.21 -6.11
N CYS A 47 -6.84 -1.59 -4.84
CA CYS A 47 -8.09 -1.79 -4.11
C CYS A 47 -8.94 -0.51 -4.05
N ARG A 48 -8.31 0.68 -4.05
CA ARG A 48 -9.02 1.98 -4.11
C ARG A 48 -9.82 2.15 -5.40
N GLY A 49 -9.37 1.55 -6.51
CA GLY A 49 -10.07 1.57 -7.79
C GLY A 49 -11.21 0.57 -7.91
N MET A 50 -11.48 -0.28 -6.91
CA MET A 50 -12.49 -1.35 -7.03
C MET A 50 -13.92 -0.82 -7.13
N ALA A 51 -14.23 0.31 -6.50
CA ALA A 51 -15.55 0.93 -6.56
C ALA A 51 -15.87 1.42 -7.97
N LYS A 52 -14.92 2.10 -8.60
CA LYS A 52 -15.03 2.68 -9.94
C LYS A 52 -13.76 2.38 -10.76
N PRO A 53 -13.64 1.17 -11.34
CA PRO A 53 -12.46 0.79 -12.10
C PRO A 53 -12.36 1.58 -13.42
N THR A 54 -11.17 2.15 -13.64
CA THR A 54 -10.86 2.90 -14.87
C THR A 54 -9.70 2.28 -15.63
N ARG A 55 -9.47 2.73 -16.88
CA ARG A 55 -8.31 2.32 -17.69
C ARG A 55 -6.98 2.57 -16.96
N ALA A 56 -6.88 3.65 -16.19
CA ALA A 56 -5.70 3.93 -15.39
C ALA A 56 -5.43 2.83 -14.34
N TYR A 57 -6.46 2.38 -13.64
CA TYR A 57 -6.34 1.28 -12.69
C TYR A 57 -6.01 -0.05 -13.36
N TRP A 58 -6.56 -0.29 -14.56
CA TRP A 58 -6.21 -1.46 -15.36
C TRP A 58 -4.72 -1.47 -15.76
N HIS A 59 -4.15 -0.31 -16.11
CA HIS A 59 -2.72 -0.18 -16.38
C HIS A 59 -1.86 -0.43 -15.13
N LYS A 60 -2.28 0.07 -13.96
CA LYS A 60 -1.61 -0.21 -12.69
C LYS A 60 -1.63 -1.72 -12.38
N LEU A 61 -2.78 -2.39 -12.60
CA LEU A 61 -2.91 -3.82 -12.42
C LEU A 61 -1.97 -4.62 -13.34
N LYS A 62 -1.87 -4.22 -14.62
CA LYS A 62 -0.92 -4.82 -15.56
C LYS A 62 0.55 -4.64 -15.12
N ARG A 63 0.89 -3.48 -14.54
CA ARG A 63 2.25 -3.25 -13.99
C ARG A 63 2.54 -4.21 -12.83
N LEU A 64 1.59 -4.38 -11.91
CA LEU A 64 1.73 -5.35 -10.83
C LEU A 64 1.88 -6.76 -11.39
N GLY A 65 1.07 -7.15 -12.39
CA GLY A 65 1.18 -8.45 -13.03
C GLY A 65 2.56 -8.71 -13.64
N ARG A 66 3.14 -7.74 -14.34
CA ARG A 66 4.51 -7.85 -14.88
C ARG A 66 5.54 -8.02 -13.76
N TYR A 67 5.44 -7.21 -12.70
CA TYR A 67 6.33 -7.35 -11.55
C TYR A 67 6.25 -8.76 -10.93
N LEU A 68 5.05 -9.33 -10.81
CA LEU A 68 4.87 -10.67 -10.25
C LEU A 68 5.37 -11.79 -11.16
N VAL A 69 5.40 -11.58 -12.49
CA VAL A 69 6.01 -12.52 -13.43
C VAL A 69 7.52 -12.60 -13.21
N ASP A 70 8.17 -11.45 -13.02
CA ASP A 70 9.61 -11.39 -12.77
C ASP A 70 9.97 -11.75 -11.31
N ASN A 71 9.05 -11.49 -10.38
CA ASN A 71 9.22 -11.69 -8.94
C ASN A 71 8.12 -12.60 -8.39
N HIS A 72 7.93 -13.76 -8.99
CA HIS A 72 6.85 -14.70 -8.65
C HIS A 72 6.98 -15.27 -7.23
N ARG A 73 8.14 -15.16 -6.60
CA ARG A 73 8.42 -15.70 -5.27
C ARG A 73 9.24 -14.71 -4.44
N THR A 74 8.80 -14.48 -3.21
CA THR A 74 9.58 -13.81 -2.17
C THR A 74 9.86 -14.80 -1.05
N VAL A 75 11.10 -14.85 -0.58
CA VAL A 75 11.51 -15.73 0.52
C VAL A 75 11.88 -14.86 1.70
N THR A 76 11.08 -14.92 2.75
CA THR A 76 11.43 -14.33 4.05
C THR A 76 12.24 -15.36 4.82
N ARG A 77 13.44 -14.99 5.24
CA ARG A 77 14.33 -15.87 6.01
C ARG A 77 14.30 -15.44 7.46
N TYR A 78 13.98 -16.38 8.35
CA TYR A 78 14.05 -16.24 9.79
C TYR A 78 15.27 -17.01 10.26
N TYR A 79 16.38 -16.28 10.48
CA TYR A 79 17.60 -16.89 11.01
C TYR A 79 17.43 -17.17 12.48
N TRP A 80 18.10 -18.22 12.97
CA TRP A 80 18.18 -18.42 14.40
C TRP A 80 18.80 -17.20 15.08
N GLN A 81 18.18 -16.73 16.16
CA GLN A 81 18.68 -15.65 17.00
C GLN A 81 18.48 -16.04 18.46
N ARG A 82 19.27 -15.46 19.36
CA ARG A 82 19.03 -15.58 20.79
C ARG A 82 17.66 -14.97 21.10
N HIS A 83 17.10 -15.35 22.26
CA HIS A 83 15.83 -14.80 22.71
C HIS A 83 15.97 -13.26 22.82
N GLU A 84 15.24 -12.57 21.95
CA GLU A 84 15.09 -11.11 21.96
C GLU A 84 13.87 -10.78 22.79
N SER A 85 14.06 -9.94 23.80
CA SER A 85 12.96 -9.44 24.65
C SER A 85 12.38 -8.13 24.13
N GLU A 86 13.06 -7.50 23.16
CA GLU A 86 12.69 -6.20 22.63
C GLU A 86 11.97 -6.32 21.30
N VAL A 87 10.81 -5.66 21.21
CA VAL A 87 10.05 -5.52 19.97
C VAL A 87 10.18 -4.08 19.50
N THR A 88 10.63 -3.90 18.27
CA THR A 88 10.89 -2.59 17.67
C THR A 88 9.88 -2.30 16.57
N GLY A 89 9.22 -1.13 16.65
CA GLY A 89 8.33 -0.62 15.62
C GLY A 89 8.98 0.49 14.80
N TYR A 90 8.78 0.45 13.48
CA TYR A 90 9.14 1.52 12.55
C TYR A 90 7.88 2.02 11.88
N SER A 91 7.72 3.32 11.80
CA SER A 91 6.60 3.93 11.08
C SER A 91 7.09 5.07 10.20
N ASP A 92 6.35 5.30 9.13
CA ASP A 92 6.58 6.37 8.17
C ASP A 92 5.26 6.83 7.59
N SER A 93 5.19 8.07 7.08
CA SER A 93 4.01 8.56 6.41
C SER A 93 4.33 9.26 5.10
N ASP A 94 3.57 8.94 4.06
CA ASP A 94 3.53 9.69 2.79
C ASP A 94 2.45 10.77 2.90
N TRP A 95 2.87 12.01 3.24
CA TRP A 95 1.95 13.13 3.41
C TRP A 95 1.23 13.47 2.11
N ALA A 96 -0.12 13.52 2.19
CA ALA A 96 -0.99 13.82 1.05
C ALA A 96 -0.73 12.95 -0.20
N GLY A 97 -0.13 11.76 -0.04
CA GLY A 97 0.21 10.85 -1.14
C GLY A 97 -1.01 10.41 -1.96
N CYS A 98 -2.20 10.46 -1.38
CA CYS A 98 -3.43 10.31 -2.12
C CYS A 98 -3.87 11.61 -2.78
N ARG A 99 -3.45 11.85 -4.01
CA ARG A 99 -3.81 13.05 -4.77
C ARG A 99 -5.32 13.26 -4.99
N VAL A 100 -6.12 12.21 -4.91
CA VAL A 100 -7.58 12.29 -5.11
C VAL A 100 -8.29 12.76 -3.84
N ALA A 101 -7.91 12.22 -2.69
CA ALA A 101 -8.56 12.50 -1.41
C ALA A 101 -7.74 13.43 -0.51
N GLY A 102 -6.52 13.83 -0.89
CA GLY A 102 -5.61 14.63 -0.06
C GLY A 102 -5.15 13.92 1.21
N LYS A 103 -5.41 12.62 1.34
CA LYS A 103 -5.09 11.84 2.53
C LYS A 103 -3.68 11.28 2.49
N SER A 104 -3.06 11.21 3.65
CA SER A 104 -1.75 10.60 3.86
C SER A 104 -1.84 9.07 3.91
N THR A 105 -0.71 8.40 3.71
CA THR A 105 -0.58 6.95 3.88
C THR A 105 0.39 6.68 5.01
N SER A 106 0.00 5.89 6.00
CA SER A 106 0.92 5.36 7.02
C SER A 106 1.44 4.00 6.59
N GLY A 107 2.75 3.82 6.65
CA GLY A 107 3.44 2.56 6.59
C GLY A 107 4.00 2.18 7.95
N GLY A 108 4.18 0.89 8.21
CA GLY A 108 4.86 0.46 9.40
C GLY A 108 5.32 -0.99 9.35
N VAL A 109 6.30 -1.29 10.18
CA VAL A 109 6.90 -2.61 10.34
C VAL A 109 7.17 -2.83 11.83
N ILE A 110 6.81 -4.00 12.33
CA ILE A 110 7.17 -4.47 13.66
C ILE A 110 8.15 -5.63 13.53
N ARG A 111 9.21 -5.59 14.33
CA ARG A 111 10.25 -6.61 14.34
C ARG A 111 10.56 -7.04 15.78
N MET A 112 10.98 -8.28 15.94
CA MET A 112 11.64 -8.80 17.13
C MET A 112 13.03 -9.28 16.70
N GLY A 113 14.07 -8.52 17.07
CA GLY A 113 15.42 -8.74 16.55
C GLY A 113 15.46 -8.66 15.02
N SER A 114 15.88 -9.74 14.34
CA SER A 114 15.92 -9.83 12.88
C SER A 114 14.59 -10.26 12.25
N HIS A 115 13.61 -10.68 13.03
CA HIS A 115 12.36 -11.26 12.55
C HIS A 115 11.27 -10.20 12.32
N PHE A 116 10.60 -10.24 11.18
CA PHE A 116 9.39 -9.48 10.93
C PHE A 116 8.20 -10.13 11.65
N LEU A 117 7.47 -9.34 12.43
CA LEU A 117 6.23 -9.78 13.09
C LEU A 117 4.99 -9.29 12.36
N ASN A 118 5.00 -8.02 11.95
CA ASN A 118 3.86 -7.41 11.28
C ASN A 118 4.33 -6.29 10.35
N PHE A 119 3.56 -6.01 9.31
CA PHE A 119 3.78 -4.88 8.40
C PHE A 119 2.46 -4.41 7.81
N TRP A 120 2.35 -3.12 7.51
CA TRP A 120 1.14 -2.54 6.91
C TRP A 120 1.45 -1.33 6.02
N SER A 121 0.50 -1.05 5.12
CA SER A 121 0.41 0.21 4.40
C SER A 121 -1.06 0.60 4.33
N ARG A 122 -1.46 1.67 5.02
CA ARG A 122 -2.86 2.09 5.15
C ARG A 122 -3.03 3.57 4.91
N THR A 123 -4.11 3.96 4.21
CA THR A 123 -4.50 5.36 4.08
C THR A 123 -5.04 5.84 5.42
N GLN A 124 -4.62 7.03 5.85
CA GLN A 124 -5.10 7.67 7.07
C GLN A 124 -6.59 8.07 6.91
N ASN A 125 -7.33 8.05 8.00
CA ASN A 125 -8.76 8.35 7.97
C ASN A 125 -9.05 9.84 7.78
N HIS A 126 -8.13 10.70 8.21
CA HIS A 126 -8.26 12.16 8.16
C HIS A 126 -7.29 12.76 7.14
N VAL A 127 -7.61 13.96 6.68
CA VAL A 127 -6.66 14.81 5.93
C VAL A 127 -5.81 15.54 6.95
N THR A 128 -4.49 15.40 6.84
CA THR A 128 -3.52 16.06 7.71
C THR A 128 -3.07 17.38 7.10
N LEU A 129 -2.89 18.38 7.94
CA LEU A 129 -2.50 19.74 7.53
C LEU A 129 -0.99 19.89 7.34
N SER A 130 -0.21 18.97 7.90
CA SER A 130 1.25 18.97 7.79
C SER A 130 1.82 17.56 7.73
N SER A 131 3.06 17.44 7.26
CA SER A 131 3.80 16.17 7.30
C SER A 131 4.00 15.70 8.74
N ALA A 132 4.28 16.61 9.67
CA ALA A 132 4.47 16.29 11.08
C ALA A 132 3.21 15.65 11.72
N GLU A 133 2.03 16.15 11.38
CA GLU A 133 0.77 15.56 11.83
C GLU A 133 0.57 14.17 11.23
N ALA A 134 0.90 13.98 9.96
CA ALA A 134 0.82 12.68 9.30
C ALA A 134 1.79 11.66 9.94
N GLU A 135 3.01 12.08 10.28
CA GLU A 135 4.00 11.26 11.00
C GLU A 135 3.50 10.90 12.41
N LEU A 136 2.93 11.85 13.13
CA LEU A 136 2.37 11.58 14.45
C LEU A 136 1.26 10.51 14.41
N ILE A 137 0.37 10.58 13.42
CA ILE A 137 -0.68 9.59 13.23
C ILE A 137 -0.08 8.20 12.90
N ALA A 138 0.97 8.17 12.07
CA ALA A 138 1.67 6.93 11.75
C ALA A 138 2.35 6.33 13.00
N LEU A 139 2.98 7.16 13.82
CA LEU A 139 3.61 6.76 15.08
C LEU A 139 2.59 6.22 16.10
N VAL A 140 1.47 6.92 16.29
CA VAL A 140 0.37 6.46 17.17
C VAL A 140 -0.15 5.09 16.72
N LYS A 141 -0.32 4.90 15.40
CA LYS A 141 -0.74 3.60 14.85
C LYS A 141 0.29 2.52 15.13
N CYS A 142 1.58 2.81 14.95
CA CYS A 142 2.67 1.89 15.23
C CYS A 142 2.70 1.50 16.71
N SER A 143 2.57 2.48 17.60
CA SER A 143 2.53 2.24 19.05
C SER A 143 1.35 1.36 19.47
N ALA A 144 0.19 1.55 18.85
CA ALA A 144 -1.00 0.72 19.09
C ALA A 144 -0.85 -0.73 18.58
N GLU A 145 -0.01 -0.97 17.59
CA GLU A 145 0.26 -2.33 17.09
C GLU A 145 1.36 -3.04 17.92
N LEU A 146 2.10 -2.30 18.76
CA LEU A 146 3.12 -2.85 19.66
C LEU A 146 2.54 -3.33 21.01
N LEU A 147 1.31 -2.91 21.34
CA LEU A 147 0.60 -3.28 22.58
C LEU A 147 -0.20 -4.57 22.41
#